data_1c6020eb62721ef5ce3e7e79cc292e1d
#
_entry.id   1c6020eb62721ef5ce3e7e79cc292e1d
#
_cell.length_a   1.000
_cell.length_b   1.000
_cell.length_c   1.000
_cell.angle_alpha   90.00
_cell.angle_beta   90.00
_cell.angle_gamma   90.00
#
_symmetry.space_group_name_H-M   'P 1'
#
loop_
_entity.id
_entity.type
_entity.pdbx_description
1 polymer ?
#
loop_
_entity_poly.entity_id
_entity_poly.type
_entity_poly.pdbx_seq_one_letter_code
_entity_poly.pdbx_strand_id
1 'polypeptide(L)'
;LKYKGKLDNPPEFCVINLSDPRTSLRFNPIKPEYIKDPLDSAEIAEIVMQNVNKGAQRKEDFFSDSAKIYFDAVVWFLRCYEGGKYCTFPHVLQMLTYEYKDVLEILETVKENAPKIAPFVNAMRGGANEQLQGMLGSTQVPVSKLSISMTR
;
A
#
# COMPACT_ATOMS: atom_id res chain seq x y z
N LEU A 1 -15.00 -29.98 7.64
CA LEU A 1 -13.90 -30.96 7.44
C LEU A 1 -14.38 -32.38 7.12
N LYS A 2 -15.71 -32.66 7.19
CA LYS A 2 -16.32 -33.96 6.87
C LYS A 2 -16.10 -34.44 5.40
N TYR A 3 -15.69 -33.55 4.50
CA TYR A 3 -15.56 -33.83 3.07
C TYR A 3 -14.12 -33.96 2.56
N LYS A 4 -13.11 -33.66 3.41
CA LYS A 4 -11.69 -33.65 2.99
C LYS A 4 -11.18 -34.98 2.40
N GLY A 5 -11.75 -36.10 2.80
CA GLY A 5 -11.37 -37.42 2.30
C GLY A 5 -12.22 -37.98 1.16
N LYS A 6 -13.19 -37.17 0.63
CA LYS A 6 -14.15 -37.60 -0.41
C LYS A 6 -13.97 -36.90 -1.76
N LEU A 7 -13.01 -35.98 -1.86
CA LEU A 7 -12.73 -35.22 -3.07
C LEU A 7 -11.38 -35.65 -3.63
N ASP A 8 -11.32 -35.85 -4.95
CA ASP A 8 -10.06 -36.15 -5.65
C ASP A 8 -9.03 -35.00 -5.47
N ASN A 9 -9.51 -33.78 -5.27
CA ASN A 9 -8.75 -32.60 -4.95
C ASN A 9 -9.38 -31.90 -3.74
N PRO A 10 -9.09 -32.30 -2.51
CA PRO A 10 -9.70 -31.71 -1.33
C PRO A 10 -9.26 -30.24 -1.17
N PRO A 11 -10.19 -29.33 -0.83
CA PRO A 11 -9.85 -27.92 -0.61
C PRO A 11 -8.84 -27.79 0.53
N GLU A 12 -7.83 -26.96 0.32
CA GLU A 12 -6.89 -26.60 1.35
C GLU A 12 -7.50 -25.58 2.29
N PHE A 13 -7.56 -25.91 3.57
CA PHE A 13 -8.09 -25.01 4.59
C PHE A 13 -6.99 -24.13 5.15
N CYS A 14 -7.10 -22.82 4.88
CA CYS A 14 -6.22 -21.80 5.44
C CYS A 14 -6.95 -21.02 6.53
N VAL A 15 -6.33 -20.89 7.69
CA VAL A 15 -6.88 -20.10 8.80
C VAL A 15 -6.07 -18.82 8.94
N ILE A 16 -6.74 -17.69 8.81
CA ILE A 16 -6.20 -16.38 9.15
C ILE A 16 -6.77 -16.01 10.51
N ASN A 17 -5.94 -16.09 11.55
CA ASN A 17 -6.32 -15.77 12.92
C ASN A 17 -5.68 -14.44 13.32
N LEU A 18 -6.46 -13.37 13.30
CA LEU A 18 -5.99 -12.03 13.68
C LEU A 18 -5.81 -11.87 15.20
N SER A 19 -6.41 -12.76 16.00
CA SER A 19 -6.29 -12.73 17.47
C SER A 19 -5.06 -13.46 17.98
N ASP A 20 -4.58 -14.46 17.25
CA ASP A 20 -3.33 -15.18 17.57
C ASP A 20 -2.51 -15.42 16.30
N PRO A 21 -1.59 -14.51 15.97
CA PRO A 21 -0.75 -14.60 14.77
C PRO A 21 0.13 -15.86 14.70
N ARG A 22 0.40 -16.53 15.85
CA ARG A 22 1.20 -17.75 15.90
C ARG A 22 0.48 -18.94 15.28
N THR A 23 -0.85 -18.91 15.31
CA THR A 23 -1.72 -19.96 14.73
C THR A 23 -2.27 -19.57 13.36
N SER A 24 -1.88 -18.39 12.86
CA SER A 24 -2.35 -17.86 11.60
C SER A 24 -1.47 -18.28 10.43
N LEU A 25 -2.09 -18.52 9.29
CA LEU A 25 -1.35 -18.58 8.03
C LEU A 25 -0.73 -17.20 7.74
N ARG A 26 0.55 -17.20 7.40
CA ARG A 26 1.22 -15.97 6.92
C ARG A 26 0.75 -15.71 5.50
N PHE A 27 0.12 -14.58 5.30
CA PHE A 27 -0.43 -14.15 4.04
C PHE A 27 0.12 -12.78 3.65
N ASN A 28 0.64 -12.66 2.44
CA ASN A 28 0.99 -11.37 1.86
C ASN A 28 -0.08 -11.00 0.83
N PRO A 29 -0.97 -10.02 1.12
CA PRO A 29 -2.05 -9.64 0.20
C PRO A 29 -1.56 -8.90 -1.05
N ILE A 30 -0.33 -8.39 -1.02
CA ILE A 30 0.29 -7.67 -2.14
C ILE A 30 1.45 -8.47 -2.75
N LYS A 31 1.30 -9.81 -2.85
CA LYS A 31 2.30 -10.61 -3.55
C LYS A 31 2.47 -10.14 -4.99
N PRO A 32 3.71 -10.14 -5.51
CA PRO A 32 3.98 -9.75 -6.90
C PRO A 32 3.14 -10.47 -7.94
N GLU A 33 2.76 -11.72 -7.68
CA GLU A 33 1.95 -12.52 -8.59
C GLU A 33 0.50 -12.00 -8.74
N TYR A 34 0.03 -11.22 -7.76
CA TYR A 34 -1.30 -10.61 -7.77
C TYR A 34 -1.31 -9.24 -8.44
N ILE A 35 -0.15 -8.60 -8.60
CA ILE A 35 -0.01 -7.26 -9.18
C ILE A 35 0.65 -7.40 -10.55
N LYS A 36 -0.16 -7.46 -11.60
CA LYS A 36 0.30 -7.69 -12.97
C LYS A 36 0.59 -6.38 -13.69
N ASP A 37 -0.18 -5.35 -13.39
CA ASP A 37 -0.09 -4.04 -14.00
C ASP A 37 -0.33 -2.90 -12.99
N PRO A 38 -0.13 -1.62 -13.38
CA PRO A 38 -0.36 -0.47 -12.51
C PRO A 38 -1.79 -0.29 -12.01
N LEU A 39 -2.80 -0.89 -12.66
CA LEU A 39 -4.20 -0.81 -12.21
C LEU A 39 -4.42 -1.68 -10.98
N ASP A 40 -3.79 -2.85 -10.93
CA ASP A 40 -3.87 -3.73 -9.75
C ASP A 40 -3.31 -3.03 -8.51
N SER A 41 -2.22 -2.26 -8.66
CA SER A 41 -1.65 -1.50 -7.52
C SER A 41 -2.57 -0.36 -7.07
N ALA A 42 -3.26 0.29 -8.01
CA ALA A 42 -4.24 1.34 -7.71
C ALA A 42 -5.47 0.78 -6.99
N GLU A 43 -5.98 -0.39 -7.41
CA GLU A 43 -7.08 -1.07 -6.71
C GLU A 43 -6.71 -1.44 -5.27
N ILE A 44 -5.50 -1.95 -5.06
CA ILE A 44 -4.99 -2.25 -3.71
C ILE A 44 -4.95 -0.98 -2.86
N ALA A 45 -4.44 0.12 -3.41
CA ALA A 45 -4.39 1.40 -2.71
C ALA A 45 -5.79 1.88 -2.31
N GLU A 46 -6.76 1.78 -3.23
CA GLU A 46 -8.15 2.14 -2.97
C GLU A 46 -8.75 1.30 -1.83
N ILE A 47 -8.61 -0.03 -1.89
CA ILE A 47 -9.13 -0.94 -0.87
C ILE A 47 -8.51 -0.65 0.50
N VAL A 48 -7.19 -0.45 0.56
CA VAL A 48 -6.48 -0.18 1.81
C VAL A 48 -6.95 1.14 2.40
N MET A 49 -6.98 2.21 1.62
CA MET A 49 -7.35 3.54 2.09
C MET A 49 -8.81 3.61 2.53
N GLN A 50 -9.73 2.97 1.81
CA GLN A 50 -11.13 2.87 2.22
C GLN A 50 -11.30 2.16 3.56
N ASN A 51 -10.56 1.08 3.79
CA ASN A 51 -10.68 0.30 5.03
C ASN A 51 -10.04 1.00 6.23
N VAL A 52 -8.95 1.70 6.04
CA VAL A 52 -8.29 2.46 7.10
C VAL A 52 -9.09 3.70 7.51
N ASN A 53 -9.78 4.30 6.55
CA ASN A 53 -10.62 5.49 6.78
C ASN A 53 -12.06 5.17 7.22
N LYS A 54 -12.42 3.88 7.40
CA LYS A 54 -13.72 3.51 7.98
C LYS A 54 -13.87 4.11 9.37
N GLY A 55 -14.78 5.06 9.51
CA GLY A 55 -15.05 5.80 10.76
C GLY A 55 -14.63 7.28 10.74
N ALA A 56 -13.86 7.74 9.78
CA ALA A 56 -13.75 9.15 9.48
C ALA A 56 -14.98 9.56 8.67
N GLN A 57 -15.66 10.65 9.08
CA GLN A 57 -16.74 11.21 8.25
C GLN A 57 -16.19 11.45 6.85
N ARG A 58 -16.88 10.91 5.84
CA ARG A 58 -16.56 11.07 4.43
C ARG A 58 -16.53 12.57 4.09
N LYS A 59 -15.36 13.15 4.17
CA LYS A 59 -15.01 14.22 3.26
C LYS A 59 -14.16 13.55 2.20
N GLU A 60 -14.70 13.50 0.99
CA GLU A 60 -13.92 13.25 -0.23
C GLU A 60 -13.00 14.45 -0.38
N ASP A 61 -11.87 14.40 0.31
CA ASP A 61 -10.89 15.47 0.30
C ASP A 61 -9.81 15.09 -0.71
N PHE A 62 -9.43 16.06 -1.52
CA PHE A 62 -8.24 16.05 -2.39
C PHE A 62 -7.01 15.41 -1.71
N PHE A 63 -6.86 15.59 -0.39
CA PHE A 63 -5.81 14.96 0.41
C PHE A 63 -5.95 13.44 0.50
N SER A 64 -7.16 12.90 0.52
CA SER A 64 -7.39 11.47 0.50
C SER A 64 -6.95 10.85 -0.83
N ASP A 65 -7.22 11.52 -1.94
CA ASP A 65 -6.81 11.05 -3.27
C ASP A 65 -5.30 11.14 -3.47
N SER A 66 -4.68 12.20 -2.97
CA SER A 66 -3.21 12.33 -2.96
C SER A 66 -2.56 11.18 -2.18
N ALA A 67 -3.12 10.82 -1.02
CA ALA A 67 -2.64 9.71 -0.23
C ALA A 67 -2.75 8.36 -0.96
N LYS A 68 -3.86 8.14 -1.67
CA LYS A 68 -4.05 6.92 -2.48
C LYS A 68 -3.02 6.84 -3.61
N ILE A 69 -2.83 7.93 -4.35
CA ILE A 69 -1.88 8.00 -5.47
C ILE A 69 -0.45 7.73 -4.97
N TYR A 70 -0.08 8.32 -3.84
CA TYR A 70 1.26 8.12 -3.28
C TYR A 70 1.46 6.67 -2.79
N PHE A 71 0.47 6.10 -2.13
CA PHE A 71 0.49 4.70 -1.70
C PHE A 71 0.57 3.74 -2.89
N ASP A 72 -0.25 3.95 -3.93
CA ASP A 72 -0.21 3.20 -5.19
C ASP A 72 1.18 3.25 -5.83
N ALA A 73 1.78 4.43 -5.93
CA ALA A 73 3.12 4.59 -6.51
C ALA A 73 4.19 3.82 -5.72
N VAL A 74 4.09 3.77 -4.39
CA VAL A 74 4.99 2.97 -3.54
C VAL A 74 4.80 1.48 -3.76
N VAL A 75 3.55 1.00 -3.81
CA VAL A 75 3.26 -0.42 -4.08
C VAL A 75 3.78 -0.83 -5.44
N TRP A 76 3.53 -0.02 -6.48
CA TRP A 76 4.00 -0.30 -7.83
C TRP A 76 5.52 -0.29 -7.94
N PHE A 77 6.19 0.66 -7.28
CA PHE A 77 7.65 0.68 -7.21
C PHE A 77 8.20 -0.63 -6.60
N LEU A 78 7.69 -1.02 -5.43
CA LEU A 78 8.14 -2.24 -4.76
C LEU A 78 7.82 -3.50 -5.56
N ARG A 79 6.75 -3.48 -6.37
CA ARG A 79 6.44 -4.55 -7.31
C ARG A 79 7.49 -4.68 -8.43
N CYS A 80 7.99 -3.55 -8.93
CA CYS A 80 8.98 -3.50 -9.99
C CYS A 80 10.41 -3.75 -9.48
N TYR A 81 10.69 -3.33 -8.25
CA TYR A 81 12.02 -3.39 -7.66
C TYR A 81 12.43 -4.84 -7.35
N GLU A 82 13.60 -5.25 -7.87
CA GLU A 82 14.16 -6.61 -7.71
C GLU A 82 13.15 -7.76 -7.90
N GLY A 83 12.29 -7.64 -8.91
CA GLY A 83 11.27 -8.66 -9.22
C GLY A 83 10.16 -8.77 -8.16
N GLY A 84 9.98 -7.75 -7.34
CA GLY A 84 8.95 -7.71 -6.29
C GLY A 84 9.35 -8.38 -4.97
N LYS A 85 10.63 -8.65 -4.76
CA LYS A 85 11.15 -9.28 -3.54
C LYS A 85 10.69 -8.57 -2.25
N TYR A 86 10.58 -7.25 -2.31
CA TYR A 86 10.18 -6.40 -1.18
C TYR A 86 8.73 -5.96 -1.25
N CYS A 87 7.93 -6.51 -2.17
CA CYS A 87 6.52 -6.16 -2.29
C CYS A 87 5.69 -6.80 -1.17
N THR A 88 5.80 -6.23 0.02
CA THR A 88 5.08 -6.63 1.23
C THR A 88 4.61 -5.39 2.00
N PHE A 89 3.52 -5.51 2.76
CA PHE A 89 3.00 -4.40 3.57
C PHE A 89 4.04 -3.78 4.52
N PRO A 90 4.87 -4.55 5.25
CA PRO A 90 5.90 -3.95 6.09
C PRO A 90 6.86 -3.04 5.34
N HIS A 91 7.28 -3.42 4.12
CA HIS A 91 8.17 -2.59 3.33
C HIS A 91 7.46 -1.35 2.77
N VAL A 92 6.19 -1.47 2.37
CA VAL A 92 5.38 -0.30 2.00
C VAL A 92 5.31 0.69 3.15
N LEU A 93 4.94 0.22 4.35
CA LEU A 93 4.84 1.07 5.54
C LEU A 93 6.18 1.71 5.88
N GLN A 94 7.27 0.95 5.82
CA GLN A 94 8.62 1.46 6.07
C GLN A 94 8.97 2.55 5.05
N MET A 95 8.72 2.34 3.77
CA MET A 95 9.00 3.33 2.72
C MET A 95 8.22 4.63 2.93
N LEU A 96 6.97 4.55 3.40
CA LEU A 96 6.13 5.71 3.71
C LEU A 96 6.60 6.49 4.98
N THR A 97 7.55 5.96 5.76
CA THR A 97 8.13 6.67 6.92
C THR A 97 9.38 7.47 6.58
N TYR A 98 9.95 7.29 5.40
CA TYR A 98 11.13 8.06 4.96
C TYR A 98 10.74 9.48 4.54
N GLU A 99 11.74 10.34 4.40
CA GLU A 99 11.56 11.68 3.87
C GLU A 99 10.93 11.62 2.47
N TYR A 100 9.81 12.32 2.29
CA TYR A 100 9.05 12.26 1.04
C TYR A 100 9.86 12.68 -0.20
N LYS A 101 10.88 13.55 -0.02
CA LYS A 101 11.74 13.97 -1.12
C LYS A 101 12.53 12.80 -1.68
N ASP A 102 13.16 12.04 -0.80
CA ASP A 102 13.95 10.87 -1.17
C ASP A 102 13.05 9.79 -1.80
N VAL A 103 11.86 9.61 -1.23
CA VAL A 103 10.90 8.63 -1.77
C VAL A 103 10.41 9.04 -3.15
N LEU A 104 10.07 10.31 -3.39
CA LEU A 104 9.63 10.78 -4.70
C LEU A 104 10.72 10.61 -5.77
N GLU A 105 11.97 10.90 -5.45
CA GLU A 105 13.10 10.69 -6.36
C GLU A 105 13.23 9.21 -6.75
N ILE A 106 13.08 8.31 -5.79
CA ILE A 106 13.10 6.86 -6.02
C ILE A 106 11.89 6.43 -6.87
N LEU A 107 10.70 6.93 -6.57
CA LEU A 107 9.48 6.58 -7.32
C LEU A 107 9.53 7.04 -8.78
N GLU A 108 10.20 8.16 -9.08
CA GLU A 108 10.40 8.63 -10.47
C GLU A 108 11.24 7.67 -11.32
N THR A 109 12.03 6.78 -10.72
CA THR A 109 12.82 5.79 -11.47
C THR A 109 11.97 4.76 -12.21
N VAL A 110 10.71 4.60 -11.79
CA VAL A 110 9.74 3.72 -12.45
C VAL A 110 8.88 4.54 -13.39
N LYS A 111 8.98 4.25 -14.69
CA LYS A 111 8.35 5.02 -15.77
C LYS A 111 6.84 5.20 -15.60
N GLU A 112 6.15 4.16 -15.15
CA GLU A 112 4.71 4.16 -14.94
C GLU A 112 4.26 5.04 -13.77
N ASN A 113 5.16 5.30 -12.81
CA ASN A 113 4.89 6.19 -11.70
C ASN A 113 4.98 7.67 -12.07
N ALA A 114 5.83 8.01 -13.05
CA ALA A 114 6.12 9.41 -13.39
C ALA A 114 4.85 10.26 -13.59
N PRO A 115 3.83 9.85 -14.39
CA PRO A 115 2.61 10.65 -14.54
C PRO A 115 1.77 10.73 -13.28
N LYS A 116 1.78 9.68 -12.44
CA LYS A 116 1.00 9.64 -11.19
C LYS A 116 1.53 10.64 -10.17
N ILE A 117 2.86 10.69 -10.00
CA ILE A 117 3.51 11.51 -8.99
C ILE A 117 3.96 12.89 -9.48
N ALA A 118 3.75 13.21 -10.77
CA ALA A 118 4.12 14.49 -11.34
C ALA A 118 3.64 15.72 -10.52
N PRO A 119 2.41 15.76 -9.98
CA PRO A 119 1.96 16.87 -9.14
C PRO A 119 2.82 17.05 -7.88
N PHE A 120 3.24 15.96 -7.25
CA PHE A 120 4.09 16.00 -6.05
C PHE A 120 5.51 16.45 -6.37
N VAL A 121 6.07 15.92 -7.44
CA VAL A 121 7.42 16.27 -7.91
C VAL A 121 7.48 17.73 -8.35
N ASN A 122 6.45 18.22 -9.04
CA ASN A 122 6.37 19.63 -9.43
C ASN A 122 6.26 20.56 -8.22
N ALA A 123 5.44 20.20 -7.21
CA ALA A 123 5.34 20.95 -5.96
C ALA A 123 6.68 20.98 -5.22
N MET A 124 7.37 19.86 -5.16
CA MET A 124 8.71 19.73 -4.56
C MET A 124 9.74 20.63 -5.26
N ARG A 125 9.84 20.54 -6.58
CA ARG A 125 10.79 21.32 -7.39
C ARG A 125 10.47 22.82 -7.42
N GLY A 126 9.18 23.15 -7.33
CA GLY A 126 8.69 24.53 -7.24
C GLY A 126 8.85 25.16 -5.85
N GLY A 127 9.34 24.42 -4.86
CA GLY A 127 9.50 24.91 -3.49
C GLY A 127 8.20 25.04 -2.69
N ALA A 128 7.09 24.50 -3.17
CA ALA A 128 5.79 24.50 -2.50
C ALA A 128 5.71 23.43 -1.39
N ASN A 129 6.64 23.49 -0.43
CA ASN A 129 6.79 22.46 0.60
C ASN A 129 5.55 22.31 1.50
N GLU A 130 4.86 23.39 1.83
CA GLU A 130 3.64 23.34 2.64
C GLU A 130 2.51 22.60 1.92
N GLN A 131 2.35 22.88 0.62
CA GLN A 131 1.37 22.18 -0.21
C GLN A 131 1.70 20.68 -0.28
N LEU A 132 2.96 20.34 -0.52
CA LEU A 132 3.42 18.96 -0.59
C LEU A 132 3.22 18.24 0.75
N GLN A 133 3.54 18.87 1.87
CA GLN A 133 3.27 18.32 3.21
C GLN A 133 1.77 18.10 3.45
N GLY A 134 0.91 19.01 3.00
CA GLY A 134 -0.54 18.83 3.05
C GLY A 134 -1.00 17.62 2.24
N MET A 135 -0.50 17.48 1.00
CA MET A 135 -0.86 16.37 0.11
C MET A 135 -0.38 15.00 0.67
N LEU A 136 0.81 14.91 1.20
CA LEU A 136 1.42 13.66 1.66
C LEU A 136 1.18 13.39 3.16
N GLY A 137 0.97 14.42 3.97
CA GLY A 137 0.69 14.28 5.40
C GLY A 137 -0.56 13.44 5.69
N SER A 138 -1.52 13.43 4.78
CA SER A 138 -2.70 12.58 4.85
C SER A 138 -2.40 11.06 4.75
N THR A 139 -1.21 10.68 4.28
CA THR A 139 -0.77 9.27 4.26
C THR A 139 -0.30 8.78 5.63
N GLN A 140 0.16 9.66 6.50
CA GLN A 140 0.73 9.27 7.81
C GLN A 140 -0.31 8.69 8.77
N VAL A 141 -1.55 9.17 8.72
CA VAL A 141 -2.62 8.65 9.60
C VAL A 141 -2.98 7.21 9.26
N PRO A 142 -3.23 6.84 7.98
CA PRO A 142 -3.40 5.45 7.58
C PRO A 142 -2.21 4.57 7.94
N VAL A 143 -0.98 5.04 7.67
CA VAL A 143 0.25 4.32 7.95
C VAL A 143 0.41 4.00 9.43
N SER A 144 0.15 4.96 10.32
CA SER A 144 0.23 4.74 11.78
C SER A 144 -0.78 3.70 12.26
N LYS A 145 -2.02 3.74 11.77
CA LYS A 145 -3.05 2.75 12.10
C LYS A 145 -2.67 1.33 11.65
N LEU A 146 -2.14 1.20 10.44
CA LEU A 146 -1.69 -0.08 9.91
C LEU A 146 -0.48 -0.63 10.69
N SER A 147 0.48 0.22 11.04
CA SER A 147 1.65 -0.16 11.84
C SER A 147 1.26 -0.72 13.21
N ILE A 148 0.32 -0.06 13.91
CA ILE A 148 -0.18 -0.52 15.22
C ILE A 148 -0.86 -1.88 15.12
N SER A 149 -1.61 -2.14 14.03
CA SER A 149 -2.29 -3.41 13.84
C SER A 149 -1.33 -4.57 13.54
N MET A 150 -0.14 -4.29 13.02
CA MET A 150 0.85 -5.31 12.65
C MET A 150 1.86 -5.62 13.76
N THR A 151 1.92 -4.78 14.82
CA THR A 151 2.83 -4.95 15.98
C THR A 151 2.17 -5.66 17.15
N ARG A 152 0.90 -5.98 17.10
CA ARG A 152 0.17 -6.81 18.07
C ARG A 152 0.15 -8.27 17.64
#